data_65b22c4dbcec23d3d5befc51fd967fc4
#
_entry.id   65b22c4dbcec23d3d5befc51fd967fc4
#
_cell.length_a   1.000
_cell.length_b   1.000
_cell.length_c   1.000
_cell.angle_alpha   90.00
_cell.angle_beta   90.00
_cell.angle_gamma   90.00
#
_symmetry.space_group_name_H-M   'P 1'
#
loop_
_entity.id
_entity.type
_entity.pdbx_description
1 polymer ?
#
loop_
_entity_poly.entity_id
_entity_poly.type
_entity_poly.pdbx_seq_one_letter_code
_entity_poly.pdbx_strand_id
1 'polypeptide(L)'
;MSGNVDLNVRPDADEILQKIADYSLNAKIDSEEALSTARYCLMDTLGCGLLALTFSDCTDLLGPYVDGTEVPGGVRVPGTKFILDPIKGAWDIGAIIRWLSLIHI
;
A
#
# COMPACT_ATOMS: atom_id res chain seq x y z
N MET A 1 44.08 17.98 -13.47
CA MET A 1 42.85 18.13 -12.67
C MET A 1 42.11 16.81 -12.71
N SER A 2 42.29 16.01 -11.70
CA SER A 2 41.50 14.79 -11.55
C SER A 2 40.08 15.21 -11.14
N GLY A 3 39.15 15.21 -12.09
CA GLY A 3 37.76 15.36 -11.77
C GLY A 3 37.39 14.25 -10.79
N ASN A 4 36.87 14.60 -9.62
CA ASN A 4 36.17 13.67 -8.77
C ASN A 4 35.00 13.12 -9.61
N VAL A 5 35.21 11.96 -10.19
CA VAL A 5 34.11 11.17 -10.69
C VAL A 5 33.37 10.77 -9.43
N ASP A 6 32.25 11.42 -9.21
CA ASP A 6 31.31 11.06 -8.17
C ASP A 6 30.87 9.63 -8.46
N LEU A 7 31.59 8.67 -7.90
CA LEU A 7 31.25 7.27 -7.98
C LEU A 7 29.96 7.14 -7.19
N ASN A 8 28.84 7.18 -7.87
CA ASN A 8 27.50 7.01 -7.30
C ASN A 8 27.33 5.60 -6.72
N VAL A 9 28.31 5.20 -5.90
CA VAL A 9 28.34 3.94 -5.19
C VAL A 9 27.73 4.19 -3.81
N ARG A 10 26.63 3.53 -3.53
CA ARG A 10 26.03 3.59 -2.20
C ARG A 10 26.97 2.92 -1.20
N PRO A 11 27.15 3.51 -0.01
CA PRO A 11 27.81 2.81 1.09
C PRO A 11 27.04 1.53 1.46
N ASP A 12 27.71 0.63 2.16
CA ASP A 12 27.06 -0.57 2.69
C ASP A 12 25.87 -0.19 3.58
N ALA A 13 24.83 -1.01 3.56
CA ALA A 13 23.65 -0.78 4.36
C ALA A 13 23.99 -0.90 5.85
N ASP A 14 23.35 -0.06 6.67
CA ASP A 14 23.47 -0.12 8.12
C ASP A 14 23.08 -1.50 8.66
N GLU A 15 23.70 -1.90 9.76
CA GLU A 15 23.42 -3.18 10.43
C GLU A 15 21.93 -3.36 10.76
N ILE A 16 21.24 -2.29 11.15
CA ILE A 16 19.81 -2.32 11.44
C ILE A 16 19.01 -2.66 10.19
N LEU A 17 19.35 -2.05 9.04
CA LEU A 17 18.67 -2.33 7.76
C LEU A 17 18.91 -3.79 7.33
N GLN A 18 20.10 -4.30 7.52
CA GLN A 18 20.42 -5.71 7.23
C GLN A 18 19.60 -6.65 8.10
N LYS A 19 19.48 -6.37 9.40
CA LYS A 19 18.67 -7.15 10.33
C LYS A 19 17.18 -7.14 9.96
N ILE A 20 16.65 -5.99 9.56
CA ILE A 20 15.25 -5.89 9.11
C ILE A 20 15.03 -6.70 7.84
N ALA A 21 15.94 -6.60 6.88
CA ALA A 21 15.86 -7.36 5.63
C ALA A 21 15.93 -8.87 5.89
N ASP A 22 16.89 -9.31 6.71
CA ASP A 22 17.05 -10.73 7.06
C ASP A 22 15.82 -11.27 7.80
N TYR A 23 15.27 -10.51 8.73
CA TYR A 23 14.04 -10.89 9.42
C TYR A 23 12.88 -11.00 8.45
N SER A 24 12.70 -10.02 7.56
CA SER A 24 11.60 -10.00 6.59
C SER A 24 11.64 -11.17 5.62
N LEU A 25 12.84 -11.63 5.25
CA LEU A 25 13.02 -12.73 4.30
C LEU A 25 12.98 -14.10 4.94
N ASN A 26 13.46 -14.22 6.17
CA ASN A 26 13.77 -15.53 6.77
C ASN A 26 12.94 -15.86 8.00
N ALA A 27 12.23 -14.89 8.60
CA ALA A 27 11.42 -15.15 9.77
C ALA A 27 10.25 -16.09 9.44
N LYS A 28 10.07 -17.10 10.27
CA LYS A 28 8.90 -17.97 10.20
C LYS A 28 7.89 -17.51 11.24
N ILE A 29 6.71 -17.18 10.77
CA ILE A 29 5.59 -16.82 11.63
C ILE A 29 4.64 -17.99 11.69
N ASP A 30 4.71 -18.74 12.77
CA ASP A 30 3.94 -19.96 13.01
C ASP A 30 2.98 -19.84 14.20
N SER A 31 2.97 -18.70 14.86
CA SER A 31 2.03 -18.43 15.95
C SER A 31 0.61 -18.26 15.43
N GLU A 32 -0.30 -19.12 15.86
CA GLU A 32 -1.74 -19.00 15.53
C GLU A 32 -2.33 -17.67 15.99
N GLU A 33 -1.92 -17.18 17.16
CA GLU A 33 -2.36 -15.89 17.67
C GLU A 33 -1.93 -14.73 16.77
N ALA A 34 -0.68 -14.75 16.32
CA ALA A 34 -0.17 -13.73 15.40
C ALA A 34 -0.94 -13.73 14.08
N LEU A 35 -1.17 -14.89 13.49
CA LEU A 35 -1.91 -15.03 12.24
C LEU A 35 -3.38 -14.66 12.39
N SER A 36 -4.00 -15.02 13.50
CA SER A 36 -5.38 -14.68 13.82
C SER A 36 -5.55 -13.17 13.99
N THR A 37 -4.64 -12.54 14.74
CA THR A 37 -4.62 -11.08 14.92
C THR A 37 -4.44 -10.35 13.58
N ALA A 38 -3.53 -10.83 12.74
CA ALA A 38 -3.32 -10.27 11.41
C ALA A 38 -4.58 -10.35 10.53
N ARG A 39 -5.33 -11.46 10.61
CA ARG A 39 -6.62 -11.58 9.90
C ARG A 39 -7.65 -10.57 10.40
N TYR A 40 -7.77 -10.38 11.70
CA TYR A 40 -8.69 -9.38 12.25
C TYR A 40 -8.29 -7.96 11.82
N CYS A 41 -7.01 -7.63 11.84
CA CYS A 41 -6.52 -6.34 11.34
C CYS A 41 -6.86 -6.14 9.86
N LEU A 42 -6.69 -7.18 9.04
CA LEU A 42 -7.05 -7.12 7.62
C LEU A 42 -8.55 -6.94 7.42
N MET A 43 -9.37 -7.68 8.16
CA MET A 43 -10.84 -7.55 8.09
C MET A 43 -11.30 -6.16 8.48
N ASP A 44 -10.75 -5.61 9.55
CA ASP A 44 -11.04 -4.24 10.00
C ASP A 44 -10.64 -3.22 8.93
N THR A 45 -9.44 -3.34 8.40
CA THR A 45 -8.92 -2.46 7.34
C THR A 45 -9.80 -2.48 6.10
N LEU A 46 -10.18 -3.65 5.62
CA LEU A 46 -11.07 -3.80 4.46
C LEU A 46 -12.47 -3.28 4.77
N GLY A 47 -12.99 -3.53 5.95
CA GLY A 47 -14.28 -3.00 6.41
C GLY A 47 -14.30 -1.47 6.41
N CYS A 48 -13.26 -0.84 6.92
CA CYS A 48 -13.10 0.62 6.87
C CYS A 48 -13.05 1.13 5.42
N GLY A 49 -12.32 0.43 4.55
CA GLY A 49 -12.24 0.78 3.14
C GLY A 49 -13.59 0.69 2.42
N LEU A 50 -14.35 -0.37 2.67
CA LEU A 50 -15.68 -0.54 2.09
C LEU A 50 -16.66 0.51 2.61
N LEU A 51 -16.60 0.85 3.89
CA LEU A 51 -17.43 1.92 4.46
C LEU A 51 -17.07 3.29 3.86
N ALA A 52 -15.79 3.54 3.59
CA ALA A 52 -15.34 4.78 2.96
C ALA A 52 -15.98 5.05 1.60
N LEU A 53 -16.35 4.00 0.88
CA LEU A 53 -17.02 4.10 -0.43
C LEU A 53 -18.46 4.68 -0.36
N THR A 54 -19.02 4.82 0.84
CA THR A 54 -20.31 5.48 1.03
C THR A 54 -20.20 7.01 1.07
N PHE A 55 -18.97 7.54 1.12
CA PHE A 55 -18.70 8.98 1.17
C PHE A 55 -18.32 9.49 -0.22
N SER A 56 -19.10 10.40 -0.77
CA SER A 56 -18.84 10.98 -2.10
C SER A 56 -17.49 11.66 -2.20
N ASP A 57 -17.09 12.38 -1.15
CA ASP A 57 -15.77 13.05 -1.12
C ASP A 57 -14.62 12.06 -1.22
N CYS A 58 -14.80 10.84 -0.74
CA CYS A 58 -13.82 9.76 -0.93
C CYS A 58 -13.86 9.19 -2.34
N THR A 59 -15.05 8.85 -2.83
CA THR A 59 -15.19 8.21 -4.14
C THR A 59 -14.79 9.12 -5.30
N ASP A 60 -14.91 10.43 -5.13
CA ASP A 60 -14.48 11.42 -6.12
C ASP A 60 -12.95 11.43 -6.32
N LEU A 61 -12.19 10.90 -5.38
CA LEU A 61 -10.73 10.77 -5.49
C LEU A 61 -10.28 9.54 -6.24
N LEU A 62 -11.15 8.56 -6.42
CA LEU A 62 -10.81 7.23 -6.91
C LEU A 62 -10.92 7.13 -8.43
N GLY A 63 -10.24 6.12 -8.97
CA GLY A 63 -10.34 5.78 -10.38
C GLY A 63 -9.11 6.19 -11.19
N PRO A 64 -9.13 5.88 -12.49
CA PRO A 64 -8.01 6.17 -13.37
C PRO A 64 -7.86 7.66 -13.63
N TYR A 65 -6.66 8.08 -14.05
CA TYR A 65 -6.41 9.46 -14.47
C TYR A 65 -7.23 9.87 -15.70
N VAL A 66 -7.53 8.91 -16.56
CA VAL A 66 -8.39 9.10 -17.73
C VAL A 66 -9.60 8.17 -17.57
N ASP A 67 -10.77 8.76 -17.54
CA ASP A 67 -12.03 8.02 -17.35
C ASP A 67 -12.18 6.87 -18.34
N GLY A 68 -12.63 5.74 -17.84
CA GLY A 68 -12.84 4.53 -18.64
C GLY A 68 -11.58 3.71 -18.93
N THR A 69 -10.40 4.16 -18.48
CA THR A 69 -9.17 3.39 -18.64
C THR A 69 -9.17 2.19 -17.71
N GLU A 70 -8.90 1.01 -18.27
CA GLU A 70 -8.62 -0.21 -17.50
C GLU A 70 -7.24 -0.73 -17.87
N VAL A 71 -6.45 -1.10 -16.86
CA VAL A 71 -5.11 -1.67 -17.05
C VAL A 71 -5.21 -3.19 -17.03
N PRO A 72 -4.95 -3.88 -18.16
CA PRO A 72 -4.99 -5.34 -18.18
C PRO A 72 -4.04 -5.94 -17.14
N GLY A 73 -4.57 -6.81 -16.27
CA GLY A 73 -3.79 -7.40 -15.17
C GLY A 73 -3.40 -6.42 -14.06
N GLY A 74 -3.99 -5.25 -14.04
CA GLY A 74 -3.71 -4.19 -13.06
C GLY A 74 -4.27 -4.46 -11.67
N VAL A 75 -4.19 -3.44 -10.82
CA VAL A 75 -4.62 -3.48 -9.43
C VAL A 75 -6.12 -3.25 -9.34
N ARG A 76 -6.82 -4.18 -8.70
CA ARG A 76 -8.25 -4.04 -8.41
C ARG A 76 -8.44 -3.28 -7.10
N VAL A 77 -9.19 -2.19 -7.16
CA VAL A 77 -9.56 -1.44 -5.96
C VAL A 77 -10.80 -2.07 -5.34
N PRO A 78 -10.72 -2.58 -4.09
CA PRO A 78 -11.82 -3.29 -3.45
C PRO A 78 -13.13 -2.48 -3.42
N GLY A 79 -14.23 -3.15 -3.77
CA GLY A 79 -15.56 -2.52 -3.77
C GLY A 79 -15.84 -1.61 -4.96
N THR A 80 -14.92 -1.49 -5.90
CA THR A 80 -15.06 -0.70 -7.13
C THR A 80 -14.86 -1.57 -8.37
N LYS A 81 -15.19 -1.01 -9.54
CA LYS A 81 -14.90 -1.64 -10.84
C LYS A 81 -13.50 -1.29 -11.37
N PHE A 82 -12.75 -0.47 -10.67
CA PHE A 82 -11.48 0.07 -11.17
C PHE A 82 -10.38 -0.99 -11.19
N ILE A 83 -9.68 -1.04 -12.31
CA ILE A 83 -8.47 -1.84 -12.52
C ILE A 83 -7.39 -0.87 -12.97
N LEU A 84 -6.47 -0.54 -12.07
CA LEU A 84 -5.56 0.59 -12.19
C LEU A 84 -4.11 0.12 -12.31
N ASP A 85 -3.25 1.04 -12.75
CA ASP A 85 -1.81 0.86 -12.62
C ASP A 85 -1.41 0.73 -11.13
N PRO A 86 -0.21 0.16 -10.83
CA PRO A 86 0.17 -0.09 -9.44
C PRO A 86 0.26 1.16 -8.56
N ILE A 87 0.62 2.30 -9.14
CA ILE A 87 0.80 3.55 -8.38
C ILE A 87 -0.57 4.12 -7.98
N LYS A 88 -1.45 4.30 -8.96
CA LYS A 88 -2.80 4.81 -8.69
C LYS A 88 -3.62 3.82 -7.87
N GLY A 89 -3.47 2.53 -8.11
CA GLY A 89 -4.11 1.48 -7.33
C GLY A 89 -3.71 1.51 -5.87
N ALA A 90 -2.43 1.63 -5.57
CA ALA A 90 -1.93 1.77 -4.20
C ALA A 90 -2.45 3.05 -3.55
N TRP A 91 -2.50 4.16 -4.29
CA TRP A 91 -3.03 5.43 -3.80
C TRP A 91 -4.52 5.32 -3.46
N ASP A 92 -5.32 4.75 -4.34
CA ASP A 92 -6.77 4.58 -4.14
C ASP A 92 -7.06 3.67 -2.94
N ILE A 93 -6.38 2.54 -2.84
CA ILE A 93 -6.53 1.62 -1.70
C ILE A 93 -6.13 2.32 -0.41
N GLY A 94 -5.01 3.04 -0.41
CA GLY A 94 -4.58 3.84 0.71
C GLY A 94 -5.60 4.90 1.12
N ALA A 95 -6.20 5.58 0.15
CA ALA A 95 -7.23 6.60 0.40
C ALA A 95 -8.46 6.00 1.09
N ILE A 96 -9.00 4.88 0.60
CA ILE A 96 -10.21 4.28 1.20
C ILE A 96 -9.96 3.71 2.58
N ILE A 97 -8.83 3.06 2.83
CA ILE A 97 -8.55 2.46 4.14
C ILE A 97 -8.21 3.52 5.21
N ARG A 98 -7.76 4.70 4.80
CA ARG A 98 -7.41 5.81 5.70
C ARG A 98 -8.52 6.85 5.84
N TRP A 99 -9.55 6.78 5.01
CA TRP A 99 -10.60 7.81 4.92
C TRP A 99 -11.23 8.13 6.27
N LEU A 100 -11.66 7.12 7.01
CA LEU A 100 -12.33 7.32 8.30
C LEU A 100 -11.43 7.99 9.35
N SER A 101 -10.12 7.80 9.27
CA SER A 101 -9.17 8.48 10.14
C SER A 101 -9.02 9.96 9.78
N LEU A 102 -9.22 10.32 8.51
CA LEU A 102 -9.07 11.69 8.02
C LEU A 102 -10.29 12.55 8.36
N ILE A 103 -11.48 12.00 8.40
CA ILE A 103 -12.72 12.75 8.66
C ILE A 103 -12.94 13.05 10.15
N HIS A 104 -12.17 12.44 11.05
CA HIS A 104 -12.25 12.66 12.49
C HIS A 104 -11.21 13.67 13.02
N ILE A 105 -10.50 14.31 12.13
CA ILE A 105 -9.51 15.34 12.50
C ILE A 105 -10.17 16.69 12.64
#